data_c12bd25294c3a05e870b26a54c433d4a
#
_entry.id   c12bd25294c3a05e870b26a54c433d4a
#
_cell.length_a   1.000
_cell.length_b   1.000
_cell.length_c   1.000
_cell.angle_alpha   90.00
_cell.angle_beta   90.00
_cell.angle_gamma   90.00
#
_symmetry.space_group_name_H-M   'P 1'
#
loop_
_entity.id
_entity.type
_entity.pdbx_description
1 polymer ?
#
loop_
_entity_poly.entity_id
_entity_poly.type
_entity_poly.pdbx_seq_one_letter_code
_entity_poly.pdbx_strand_id
1 'polypeptide(L)'
;MKIAVPTKSYGGLEDSVSEIFGKAKTFTIIEVEDDQIRDTRVIDNPAASYEYGSGPVAVKTLADLKIDFVLASELGPGASGLLEHHHIRKVSVKPNTKVSDAVKEMLTKLKV
;
A
#
# COMPACT_ATOMS: atom_id res chain seq x y z
N MET A 1 -11.17 8.20 -2.31
CA MET A 1 -10.31 7.09 -2.72
C MET A 1 -9.22 6.89 -1.68
N LYS A 2 -9.08 5.67 -1.17
CA LYS A 2 -8.04 5.33 -0.19
C LYS A 2 -6.96 4.48 -0.83
N ILE A 3 -5.71 4.87 -0.60
CA ILE A 3 -4.54 4.20 -1.14
C ILE A 3 -3.69 3.71 0.02
N ALA A 4 -3.18 2.49 -0.06
CA ALA A 4 -2.21 1.96 0.89
C ALA A 4 -0.88 1.74 0.19
N VAL A 5 0.20 2.15 0.84
CA VAL A 5 1.57 1.96 0.35
C VAL A 5 2.36 1.23 1.44
N PRO A 6 2.92 0.05 1.14
CA PRO A 6 3.81 -0.60 2.10
C PRO A 6 5.09 0.21 2.25
N THR A 7 5.42 0.59 3.47
CA THR A 7 6.52 1.51 3.75
C THR A 7 7.52 0.92 4.74
N LYS A 8 8.72 1.50 4.76
CA LYS A 8 9.85 0.98 5.53
C LYS A 8 9.90 1.46 6.98
N SER A 9 9.27 2.59 7.26
CA SER A 9 9.30 3.21 8.57
C SER A 9 8.05 4.06 8.78
N TYR A 10 8.16 5.14 9.51
CA TYR A 10 7.01 5.99 9.88
C TYR A 10 7.02 7.36 9.20
N GLY A 11 7.76 7.49 8.10
CA GLY A 11 7.92 8.76 7.42
C GLY A 11 6.74 9.26 6.60
N GLY A 12 5.70 8.45 6.43
CA GLY A 12 4.52 8.87 5.66
C GLY A 12 4.86 9.15 4.20
N LEU A 13 4.47 10.33 3.71
CA LEU A 13 4.73 10.73 2.32
C LEU A 13 6.22 10.84 1.99
N GLU A 14 7.06 11.04 3.00
CA GLU A 14 8.52 11.13 2.84
C GLU A 14 9.22 9.77 2.91
N ASP A 15 8.50 8.72 3.31
CA ASP A 15 9.02 7.36 3.40
C ASP A 15 9.17 6.73 2.00
N SER A 16 9.74 5.54 1.96
CA SER A 16 9.99 4.80 0.73
C SER A 16 9.14 3.54 0.65
N VAL A 17 8.78 3.16 -0.57
CA VAL A 17 8.04 1.93 -0.84
C VAL A 17 8.89 0.73 -0.45
N SER A 18 8.34 -0.15 0.38
CA SER A 18 8.98 -1.38 0.82
C SER A 18 9.05 -2.40 -0.32
N GLU A 19 10.06 -3.27 -0.29
CA GLU A 19 10.26 -4.26 -1.35
C GLU A 19 9.15 -5.31 -1.40
N ILE A 20 8.72 -5.81 -0.23
CA ILE A 20 7.72 -6.88 -0.16
C ILE A 20 6.52 -6.40 0.64
N PHE A 21 5.36 -6.48 0.03
CA PHE A 21 4.10 -6.01 0.60
C PHE A 21 3.82 -6.56 2.01
N GLY A 22 3.79 -7.88 2.17
CA GLY A 22 3.40 -8.50 3.44
C GLY A 22 4.43 -8.34 4.56
N LYS A 23 5.67 -8.03 4.21
CA LYS A 23 6.78 -7.89 5.16
C LYS A 23 7.10 -6.43 5.49
N ALA A 24 6.35 -5.49 4.94
CA ALA A 24 6.57 -4.08 5.22
C ALA A 24 6.38 -3.80 6.71
N LYS A 25 7.17 -2.90 7.25
CA LYS A 25 7.05 -2.50 8.65
C LYS A 25 5.73 -1.77 8.92
N THR A 26 5.37 -0.90 7.99
CA THR A 26 4.19 -0.04 8.11
C THR A 26 3.44 0.00 6.80
N PHE A 27 2.21 0.50 6.86
CA PHE A 27 1.46 0.94 5.69
C PHE A 27 1.17 2.43 5.84
N THR A 28 1.45 3.19 4.81
CA THR A 28 1.04 4.59 4.73
C THR A 28 -0.30 4.63 4.02
N ILE A 29 -1.31 5.13 4.70
CA ILE A 29 -2.69 5.19 4.20
C ILE A 29 -2.96 6.62 3.75
N ILE A 30 -3.31 6.77 2.48
CA ILE A 30 -3.47 8.08 1.86
C ILE A 30 -4.90 8.23 1.36
N GLU A 31 -5.57 9.26 1.78
CA GLU A 31 -6.90 9.58 1.30
C GLU A 31 -6.81 10.67 0.25
N VAL A 32 -7.36 10.39 -0.95
CA VAL A 32 -7.33 11.31 -2.09
C VAL A 32 -8.74 11.68 -2.48
N GLU A 33 -8.97 12.96 -2.72
CA GLU A 33 -10.25 13.49 -3.17
C GLU A 33 -9.98 14.61 -4.16
N ASP A 34 -10.63 14.58 -5.32
CA ASP A 34 -10.43 15.57 -6.38
C ASP A 34 -8.96 15.71 -6.80
N ASP A 35 -8.26 14.58 -6.93
CA ASP A 35 -6.83 14.50 -7.29
C ASP A 35 -5.89 15.14 -6.26
N GLN A 36 -6.37 15.40 -5.05
CA GLN A 36 -5.57 15.99 -3.99
C GLN A 36 -5.53 15.08 -2.77
N ILE A 37 -4.36 15.03 -2.14
CA ILE A 37 -4.18 14.30 -0.90
C ILE A 37 -4.88 15.07 0.21
N ARG A 38 -5.88 14.44 0.85
CA ARG A 38 -6.65 15.05 1.94
C ARG A 38 -6.16 14.62 3.31
N ASP A 39 -5.66 13.40 3.42
CA ASP A 39 -5.22 12.87 4.70
C ASP A 39 -4.13 11.82 4.49
N THR A 40 -3.23 11.72 5.43
CA THR A 40 -2.15 10.72 5.42
C THR A 40 -1.99 10.17 6.83
N ARG A 41 -2.05 8.84 6.96
CA ARG A 41 -1.82 8.15 8.23
C ARG A 41 -0.82 7.04 8.03
N VAL A 42 -0.06 6.74 9.07
CA VAL A 42 0.86 5.60 9.06
C VAL A 42 0.39 4.61 10.12
N ILE A 43 0.22 3.36 9.71
CA ILE A 43 -0.19 2.29 10.62
C ILE A 43 0.87 1.19 10.63
N ASP A 44 0.99 0.48 11.74
CA ASP A 44 1.83 -0.69 11.80
C ASP A 44 1.22 -1.81 10.97
N ASN A 45 2.08 -2.59 10.30
CA ASN A 45 1.65 -3.82 9.66
C ASN A 45 1.68 -4.93 10.71
N PRO A 46 0.54 -5.46 11.14
CA PRO A 46 0.51 -6.48 12.19
C PRO A 46 1.22 -7.78 11.78
N ALA A 47 1.41 -8.00 10.48
CA ALA A 47 2.05 -9.21 9.96
C ALA A 47 3.54 -9.04 9.67
N ALA A 48 4.14 -7.88 9.96
CA ALA A 48 5.53 -7.58 9.59
C ALA A 48 6.54 -8.62 10.11
N SER A 49 6.31 -9.17 11.29
CA SER A 49 7.20 -10.15 11.92
C SER A 49 6.80 -11.61 11.67
N TYR A 50 5.75 -11.85 10.91
CA TYR A 50 5.31 -13.21 10.64
C TYR A 50 6.29 -13.93 9.72
N GLU A 51 6.65 -15.15 10.09
CA GLU A 51 7.48 -16.00 9.24
C GLU A 51 6.68 -16.49 8.02
N TYR A 52 5.41 -16.84 8.25
CA TYR A 52 4.50 -17.33 7.22
C TYR A 52 3.17 -16.60 7.29
N GLY A 53 2.49 -16.49 6.15
CA GLY A 53 1.14 -15.93 6.10
C GLY A 53 1.05 -14.43 6.27
N SER A 54 2.15 -13.70 6.08
CA SER A 54 2.14 -12.23 6.20
C SER A 54 1.28 -11.55 5.14
N GLY A 55 1.31 -12.05 3.89
CA GLY A 55 0.51 -11.48 2.80
C GLY A 55 -0.97 -11.49 3.09
N PRO A 56 -1.58 -12.65 3.40
CA PRO A 56 -3.00 -12.72 3.73
C PRO A 56 -3.42 -11.82 4.90
N VAL A 57 -2.64 -11.76 5.96
CA VAL A 57 -2.96 -10.91 7.12
C VAL A 57 -2.88 -9.42 6.74
N ALA A 58 -1.88 -9.05 5.95
CA ALA A 58 -1.75 -7.67 5.47
C ALA A 58 -2.95 -7.27 4.60
N VAL A 59 -3.38 -8.15 3.69
CA VAL A 59 -4.57 -7.89 2.85
C VAL A 59 -5.82 -7.70 3.71
N LYS A 60 -6.02 -8.57 4.69
CA LYS A 60 -7.16 -8.47 5.61
C LYS A 60 -7.17 -7.13 6.33
N THR A 61 -6.01 -6.70 6.81
CA THR A 61 -5.86 -5.41 7.48
C THR A 61 -6.31 -4.26 6.57
N LEU A 62 -5.87 -4.28 5.31
CA LEU A 62 -6.23 -3.24 4.35
C LEU A 62 -7.69 -3.32 3.93
N ALA A 63 -8.23 -4.53 3.80
CA ALA A 63 -9.64 -4.73 3.47
C ALA A 63 -10.54 -4.14 4.57
N ASP A 64 -10.18 -4.35 5.83
CA ASP A 64 -10.92 -3.80 6.97
C ASP A 64 -10.90 -2.26 6.97
N LEU A 65 -9.88 -1.65 6.40
CA LEU A 65 -9.77 -0.19 6.26
C LEU A 65 -10.44 0.33 4.99
N LYS A 66 -11.00 -0.56 4.18
CA LYS A 66 -11.69 -0.21 2.92
C LYS A 66 -10.77 0.48 1.91
N ILE A 67 -9.57 -0.07 1.77
CA ILE A 67 -8.59 0.43 0.80
C ILE A 67 -9.05 0.13 -0.62
N ASP A 68 -8.88 1.10 -1.52
CA ASP A 68 -9.23 0.94 -2.94
C ASP A 68 -8.04 0.51 -3.79
N PHE A 69 -6.85 1.03 -3.50
CA PHE A 69 -5.63 0.76 -4.26
C PHE A 69 -4.46 0.45 -3.34
N VAL A 70 -3.61 -0.47 -3.79
CA VAL A 70 -2.32 -0.73 -3.15
C VAL A 70 -1.22 -0.37 -4.15
N LEU A 71 -0.30 0.51 -3.76
CA LEU A 71 0.89 0.81 -4.54
C LEU A 71 2.00 -0.07 -3.99
N ALA A 72 2.39 -1.09 -4.71
CA ALA A 72 3.36 -2.06 -4.20
C ALA A 72 4.31 -2.52 -5.29
N SER A 73 5.48 -2.97 -4.87
CA SER A 73 6.46 -3.58 -5.76
C SER A 73 6.16 -5.07 -5.90
N GLU A 74 6.49 -5.86 -4.89
CA GLU A 74 6.28 -7.31 -4.89
C GLU A 74 5.25 -7.69 -3.85
N LEU A 75 4.25 -8.49 -4.23
CA LEU A 75 3.17 -8.87 -3.32
C LEU A 75 3.50 -10.07 -2.44
N GLY A 76 4.26 -11.01 -2.96
CA GLY A 76 4.52 -12.26 -2.27
C GLY A 76 3.37 -13.27 -2.43
N PRO A 77 3.53 -14.47 -1.87
CA PRO A 77 2.56 -15.55 -2.02
C PRO A 77 1.22 -15.24 -1.37
N GLY A 78 0.15 -15.58 -2.04
CA GLY A 78 -1.21 -15.50 -1.50
C GLY A 78 -1.85 -14.13 -1.47
N ALA A 79 -1.09 -13.06 -1.66
CA ALA A 79 -1.64 -11.71 -1.55
C ALA A 79 -2.44 -11.29 -2.78
N SER A 80 -1.95 -11.62 -3.97
CA SER A 80 -2.55 -11.17 -5.23
C SER A 80 -4.02 -11.57 -5.37
N GLY A 81 -4.32 -12.86 -5.19
CA GLY A 81 -5.69 -13.36 -5.29
C GLY A 81 -6.60 -12.77 -4.22
N LEU A 82 -6.08 -12.53 -3.03
CA LEU A 82 -6.87 -11.94 -1.95
C LEU A 82 -7.18 -10.47 -2.20
N LEU A 83 -6.24 -9.73 -2.79
CA LEU A 83 -6.52 -8.34 -3.18
C LEU A 83 -7.67 -8.30 -4.19
N GLU A 84 -7.64 -9.17 -5.19
CA GLU A 84 -8.74 -9.27 -6.17
C GLU A 84 -10.06 -9.63 -5.50
N HIS A 85 -10.04 -10.60 -4.58
CA HIS A 85 -11.23 -11.02 -3.85
C HIS A 85 -11.87 -9.86 -3.08
N HIS A 86 -11.06 -8.99 -2.52
CA HIS A 86 -11.55 -7.82 -1.78
C HIS A 86 -11.71 -6.57 -2.66
N HIS A 87 -11.59 -6.71 -3.97
CA HIS A 87 -11.73 -5.60 -4.94
C HIS A 87 -10.72 -4.47 -4.71
N ILE A 88 -9.53 -4.81 -4.22
CA ILE A 88 -8.43 -3.88 -4.06
C ILE A 88 -7.53 -3.99 -5.28
N ARG A 89 -7.33 -2.89 -5.98
CA ARG A 89 -6.47 -2.86 -7.17
C ARG A 89 -5.02 -2.66 -6.79
N LYS A 90 -4.14 -3.40 -7.44
CA LYS A 90 -2.69 -3.19 -7.29
C LYS A 90 -2.18 -2.31 -8.42
N VAL A 91 -1.38 -1.30 -8.07
CA VAL A 91 -0.61 -0.51 -9.02
C VAL A 91 0.87 -0.78 -8.71
N SER A 92 1.61 -1.24 -9.71
CA SER A 92 3.03 -1.56 -9.54
C SER A 92 3.88 -0.31 -9.47
N VAL A 93 4.75 -0.25 -8.47
CA VAL A 93 5.74 0.82 -8.31
C VAL A 93 7.07 0.20 -7.96
N LYS A 94 8.16 0.89 -8.25
CA LYS A 94 9.50 0.39 -7.93
C LYS A 94 9.76 0.50 -6.43
N PRO A 95 10.47 -0.48 -5.83
CA PRO A 95 10.85 -0.36 -4.42
C PRO A 95 11.76 0.85 -4.24
N ASN A 96 11.77 1.39 -3.05
CA ASN A 96 12.56 2.58 -2.68
C ASN A 96 12.10 3.88 -3.34
N THR A 97 11.00 3.87 -4.09
CA THR A 97 10.38 5.10 -4.58
C THR A 97 9.80 5.85 -3.39
N LYS A 98 9.95 7.17 -3.38
CA LYS A 98 9.33 8.01 -2.36
C LYS A 98 7.82 7.91 -2.45
N VAL A 99 7.14 7.79 -1.33
CA VAL A 99 5.68 7.58 -1.30
C VAL A 99 4.94 8.70 -2.06
N SER A 100 5.31 9.96 -1.84
CA SER A 100 4.66 11.08 -2.53
C SER A 100 4.80 11.00 -4.05
N ASP A 101 5.96 10.54 -4.53
CA ASP A 101 6.20 10.39 -5.97
C ASP A 101 5.37 9.23 -6.54
N ALA A 102 5.27 8.12 -5.80
CA ALA A 102 4.45 6.97 -6.22
C ALA A 102 2.98 7.36 -6.34
N VAL A 103 2.47 8.14 -5.41
CA VAL A 103 1.08 8.61 -5.44
C VAL A 103 0.85 9.54 -6.63
N LYS A 104 1.76 10.49 -6.88
CA LYS A 104 1.65 11.39 -8.03
C LYS A 104 1.64 10.63 -9.35
N GLU A 105 2.52 9.65 -9.49
CA GLU A 105 2.61 8.83 -10.70
C GLU A 105 1.30 8.07 -10.92
N MET A 106 0.74 7.47 -9.85
CA MET A 106 -0.53 6.77 -9.93
C MET A 106 -1.66 7.69 -10.38
N LEU A 107 -1.79 8.87 -9.77
CA LEU A 107 -2.84 9.82 -10.10
C LEU A 107 -2.74 10.29 -11.55
N THR A 108 -1.54 10.48 -12.05
CA THR A 108 -1.30 10.82 -13.45
C THR A 108 -1.79 9.71 -14.39
N LYS A 109 -1.50 8.46 -14.07
CA LYS A 109 -1.92 7.31 -14.88
C LYS A 109 -3.43 7.13 -14.91
N LEU A 110 -4.11 7.43 -13.80
CA LEU A 110 -5.58 7.29 -13.72
C LEU A 110 -6.34 8.31 -14.57
N LYS A 111 -5.68 9.41 -14.96
CA LYS A 111 -6.32 10.45 -15.76
C LYS A 111 -6.32 10.15 -17.26
N VAL A 112 -5.64 9.13 -17.68
CA VAL A 112 -5.50 8.80 -19.12
C VAL A 112 -6.61 7.88 -19.59
#